data_d5861b50b88a43adf6d1ce67efaf8b93
#
_entry.id   d5861b50b88a43adf6d1ce67efaf8b93
#
_cell.length_a   1.000
_cell.length_b   1.000
_cell.length_c   1.000
_cell.angle_alpha   90.00
_cell.angle_beta   90.00
_cell.angle_gamma   90.00
#
_symmetry.space_group_name_H-M   'P 1'
#
loop_
_entity.id
_entity.type
_entity.pdbx_description
1 polymer ?
#
loop_
_entity_poly.entity_id
_entity_poly.type
_entity_poly.pdbx_seq_one_letter_code
_entity_poly.pdbx_strand_id
1 'polypeptide(L)'
;MESINSRDRALQLLQTYFGYTSFRPAQEAPVESLLKNEDVVAIMPTGAGKSICFQIPALCKSGLTVVFSPLISLMKDQVDGLVDQNIPAALINSTLTQTEFNKTMYDVRSGNIKLLYIAPERLGSNFFCNVLRSMPISQVIVDEAHCISQWGHDFRPSYRLIGDWLASLPKRPVVGAFTATATKAVENDIKTLLGLDHANVYVTGFDRPNLSFSVVRTPKRMDYVVDYVRRHSHENGIIYCSTRKDVERVYDNLTRAGIQTGYYHAGLSDEMRKDMQNKYAFDQLQVMVATNAFGMGIDKSNVRYVLHYQMPRNMESYYQEAGRAGRDGAPAECILLYSGQDVRVHKYLIEQGHLEPQREQVELRKLQSMIDYCFCSTCLRKYMLAYFGEIVPWLECSNCSSCNTKGERVNVTKEAKAIFRAIIATEERYGASMISSIVRGERTDRITRAGLDALSVFGYLSDVGDKEIKGLIQQFVASGYLRSSMGKYPVLSVTAGAEEVLAGHKEVEEIRQEVIVPSRKTKKSASISRSEVPRSGSGGLFEHLRQHRKQLASQLSVPPYIIFPDTVLIDLANIRPKTLGEFGNIKGVGEAKLKKYGLSFLEAISQYKG
;
A
#
# COMPACT_ATOMS: atom_id res chain seq x y z
N MET A 1 3.92 -10.80 46.73
CA MET A 1 3.40 -10.37 45.42
C MET A 1 4.40 -10.85 44.37
N GLU A 2 4.09 -11.98 43.71
CA GLU A 2 4.90 -12.47 42.60
C GLU A 2 5.03 -11.38 41.54
N SER A 3 6.24 -11.07 41.11
CA SER A 3 6.52 -10.14 40.05
C SER A 3 5.96 -10.72 38.75
N ILE A 4 4.77 -10.28 38.35
CA ILE A 4 4.19 -10.63 37.04
C ILE A 4 5.26 -10.34 35.99
N ASN A 5 5.64 -11.37 35.23
CA ASN A 5 6.59 -11.22 34.13
C ASN A 5 6.09 -10.10 33.18
N SER A 6 6.98 -9.26 32.69
CA SER A 6 6.63 -8.11 31.81
C SER A 6 5.84 -8.57 30.57
N ARG A 7 6.07 -9.78 30.08
CA ARG A 7 5.32 -10.41 29.00
C ARG A 7 3.88 -10.74 29.41
N ASP A 8 3.68 -11.31 30.58
CA ASP A 8 2.32 -11.67 31.06
C ASP A 8 1.48 -10.42 31.25
N ARG A 9 2.08 -9.35 31.80
CA ARG A 9 1.43 -8.05 31.90
C ARG A 9 1.08 -7.48 30.52
N ALA A 10 1.97 -7.61 29.54
CA ALA A 10 1.70 -7.16 28.17
C ALA A 10 0.53 -7.92 27.54
N LEU A 11 0.42 -9.24 27.75
CA LEU A 11 -0.70 -10.06 27.29
C LEU A 11 -2.01 -9.68 27.98
N GLN A 12 -2.00 -9.41 29.30
CA GLN A 12 -3.16 -8.94 30.03
C GLN A 12 -3.67 -7.60 29.48
N LEU A 13 -2.76 -6.64 29.22
CA LEU A 13 -3.11 -5.34 28.66
C LEU A 13 -3.61 -5.47 27.21
N LEU A 14 -3.02 -6.36 26.42
CA LEU A 14 -3.48 -6.67 25.07
C LEU A 14 -4.93 -7.20 25.08
N GLN A 15 -5.23 -8.09 26.00
CA GLN A 15 -6.59 -8.62 26.15
C GLN A 15 -7.56 -7.55 26.66
N THR A 16 -7.17 -6.80 27.67
CA THR A 16 -8.03 -5.78 28.32
C THR A 16 -8.42 -4.67 27.34
N TYR A 17 -7.45 -4.08 26.64
CA TYR A 17 -7.68 -2.91 25.79
C TYR A 17 -8.05 -3.27 24.36
N PHE A 18 -7.45 -4.33 23.80
CA PHE A 18 -7.59 -4.66 22.38
C PHE A 18 -8.39 -5.94 22.11
N GLY A 19 -8.68 -6.75 23.15
CA GLY A 19 -9.47 -7.99 23.03
C GLY A 19 -8.74 -9.15 22.37
N TYR A 20 -7.41 -9.11 22.32
CA TYR A 20 -6.59 -10.20 21.77
C TYR A 20 -5.91 -10.99 22.90
N THR A 21 -5.97 -12.32 22.82
CA THR A 21 -5.36 -13.22 23.80
C THR A 21 -3.89 -13.51 23.51
N SER A 22 -3.40 -13.20 22.32
CA SER A 22 -2.01 -13.41 21.91
C SER A 22 -1.59 -12.35 20.88
N PHE A 23 -0.31 -12.05 20.85
CA PHE A 23 0.28 -11.27 19.76
C PHE A 23 0.26 -12.08 18.45
N ARG A 24 0.21 -11.39 17.33
CA ARG A 24 0.51 -12.01 16.04
C ARG A 24 2.01 -12.38 16.00
N PRO A 25 2.43 -13.41 15.27
CA PRO A 25 3.84 -13.80 15.20
C PRO A 25 4.80 -12.65 14.86
N ALA A 26 4.36 -11.74 13.99
CA ALA A 26 5.12 -10.55 13.59
C ALA A 26 5.23 -9.47 14.68
N GLN A 27 4.41 -9.50 15.71
CA GLN A 27 4.36 -8.48 16.76
C GLN A 27 5.18 -8.86 17.99
N GLU A 28 5.35 -10.15 18.25
CA GLU A 28 5.89 -10.67 19.51
C GLU A 28 7.31 -10.19 19.77
N ALA A 29 8.22 -10.39 18.81
CA ALA A 29 9.62 -10.03 18.98
C ALA A 29 9.87 -8.51 19.13
N PRO A 30 9.26 -7.61 18.32
CA PRO A 30 9.36 -6.16 18.55
C PRO A 30 8.82 -5.71 19.91
N VAL A 31 7.71 -6.31 20.39
CA VAL A 31 7.15 -6.02 21.71
C VAL A 31 8.13 -6.43 22.82
N GLU A 32 8.68 -7.63 22.75
CA GLU A 32 9.64 -8.14 23.76
C GLU A 32 10.90 -7.28 23.83
N SER A 33 11.47 -6.89 22.68
CA SER A 33 12.64 -6.00 22.68
C SER A 33 12.34 -4.64 23.31
N LEU A 34 11.24 -4.02 22.95
CA LEU A 34 10.85 -2.74 23.57
C LEU A 34 10.62 -2.89 25.09
N LEU A 35 10.04 -4.01 25.55
CA LEU A 35 9.86 -4.28 26.98
C LEU A 35 11.20 -4.44 27.72
N LYS A 36 12.22 -5.00 27.05
CA LYS A 36 13.59 -5.14 27.56
C LYS A 36 14.41 -3.85 27.47
N ASN A 37 13.84 -2.75 26.98
CA ASN A 37 14.51 -1.48 26.67
C ASN A 37 15.59 -1.61 25.58
N GLU A 38 15.41 -2.50 24.64
CA GLU A 38 16.24 -2.64 23.44
C GLU A 38 15.62 -1.84 22.30
N ASP A 39 16.45 -1.14 21.54
CA ASP A 39 16.01 -0.36 20.38
C ASP A 39 15.52 -1.30 19.25
N VAL A 40 14.53 -0.83 18.51
CA VAL A 40 13.85 -1.63 17.49
C VAL A 40 13.73 -0.86 16.17
N VAL A 41 14.07 -1.52 15.07
CA VAL A 41 13.64 -1.13 13.72
C VAL A 41 12.71 -2.21 13.20
N ALA A 42 11.44 -1.90 13.00
CA ALA A 42 10.43 -2.85 12.55
C ALA A 42 9.86 -2.46 11.17
N ILE A 43 10.12 -3.31 10.19
CA ILE A 43 9.58 -3.20 8.84
C ILE A 43 8.45 -4.23 8.71
N MET A 44 7.23 -3.76 8.79
CA MET A 44 6.02 -4.59 8.89
C MET A 44 4.97 -4.10 7.90
N PRO A 45 4.30 -4.97 7.14
CA PRO A 45 3.32 -4.55 6.13
C PRO A 45 2.15 -3.77 6.75
N THR A 46 1.45 -3.01 5.93
CA THR A 46 0.22 -2.35 6.34
C THR A 46 -0.80 -3.39 6.79
N GLY A 47 -1.47 -3.16 7.93
CA GLY A 47 -2.42 -4.12 8.52
C GLY A 47 -1.79 -5.20 9.41
N ALA A 48 -0.45 -5.26 9.55
CA ALA A 48 0.20 -6.18 10.49
C ALA A 48 0.01 -5.81 11.96
N GLY A 49 -0.51 -4.61 12.25
CA GLY A 49 -0.75 -4.13 13.62
C GLY A 49 0.48 -3.51 14.27
N LYS A 50 1.26 -2.73 13.51
CA LYS A 50 2.44 -1.99 13.99
C LYS A 50 2.18 -1.20 15.28
N SER A 51 1.03 -0.53 15.36
CA SER A 51 0.70 0.34 16.51
C SER A 51 0.68 -0.44 17.84
N ILE A 52 0.15 -1.65 17.84
CA ILE A 52 0.13 -2.52 19.03
C ILE A 52 1.55 -2.80 19.53
N CYS A 53 2.52 -2.94 18.62
CA CYS A 53 3.91 -3.26 18.97
C CYS A 53 4.56 -2.21 19.89
N PHE A 54 4.12 -0.96 19.85
CA PHE A 54 4.65 0.09 20.71
C PHE A 54 3.64 0.60 21.74
N GLN A 55 2.34 0.49 21.49
CA GLN A 55 1.28 0.91 22.43
C GLN A 55 1.26 0.02 23.68
N ILE A 56 1.38 -1.30 23.52
CA ILE A 56 1.42 -2.21 24.66
C ILE A 56 2.67 -2.00 25.53
N PRO A 57 3.90 -1.94 25.00
CA PRO A 57 5.07 -1.56 25.80
C PRO A 57 4.93 -0.20 26.47
N ALA A 58 4.32 0.79 25.82
CA ALA A 58 4.03 2.09 26.42
C ALA A 58 3.19 1.93 27.71
N LEU A 59 2.16 1.09 27.70
CA LEU A 59 1.30 0.85 28.85
C LEU A 59 1.99 0.06 29.96
N CYS A 60 2.99 -0.76 29.63
CA CYS A 60 3.78 -1.52 30.61
C CYS A 60 4.81 -0.67 31.35
N LYS A 61 5.36 0.36 30.70
CA LYS A 61 6.44 1.19 31.23
C LYS A 61 5.90 2.32 32.13
N SER A 62 6.70 2.80 33.08
CA SER A 62 6.50 4.07 33.75
C SER A 62 6.99 5.21 32.85
N GLY A 63 6.35 6.38 32.91
CA GLY A 63 6.75 7.56 32.15
C GLY A 63 6.00 7.73 30.83
N LEU A 64 6.39 8.74 30.07
CA LEU A 64 5.77 9.17 28.82
C LEU A 64 6.33 8.39 27.63
N THR A 65 5.46 7.98 26.71
CA THR A 65 5.85 7.55 25.37
C THR A 65 5.57 8.69 24.38
N VAL A 66 6.61 9.13 23.67
CA VAL A 66 6.50 10.12 22.59
C VAL A 66 6.43 9.38 21.26
N VAL A 67 5.45 9.69 20.43
CA VAL A 67 5.25 9.09 19.10
C VAL A 67 5.33 10.19 18.04
N PHE A 68 6.36 10.15 17.20
CA PHE A 68 6.44 11.00 16.03
C PHE A 68 5.70 10.36 14.85
N SER A 69 4.80 11.14 14.23
CA SER A 69 4.02 10.67 13.09
C SER A 69 3.86 11.79 12.04
N PRO A 70 3.82 11.47 10.72
CA PRO A 70 3.97 12.47 9.67
C PRO A 70 2.71 13.27 9.37
N LEU A 71 1.54 12.84 9.84
CA LEU A 71 0.26 13.41 9.46
C LEU A 71 -0.67 13.65 10.65
N ILE A 72 -1.24 14.84 10.65
CA ILE A 72 -2.20 15.27 11.69
C ILE A 72 -3.43 14.37 11.72
N SER A 73 -3.97 13.99 10.55
CA SER A 73 -5.13 13.10 10.47
C SER A 73 -4.84 11.71 11.05
N LEU A 74 -3.68 11.14 10.73
CA LEU A 74 -3.27 9.84 11.26
C LEU A 74 -3.11 9.89 12.79
N MET A 75 -2.43 10.93 13.31
CA MET A 75 -2.27 11.12 14.74
C MET A 75 -3.63 11.24 15.45
N LYS A 76 -4.56 11.99 14.85
CA LYS A 76 -5.89 12.17 15.40
C LYS A 76 -6.64 10.85 15.49
N ASP A 77 -6.69 10.08 14.39
CA ASP A 77 -7.37 8.78 14.35
C ASP A 77 -6.77 7.79 15.36
N GLN A 78 -5.44 7.79 15.52
CA GLN A 78 -4.75 6.97 16.53
C GLN A 78 -5.10 7.40 17.96
N VAL A 79 -5.09 8.70 18.23
CA VAL A 79 -5.40 9.25 19.58
C VAL A 79 -6.87 9.03 19.92
N ASP A 80 -7.79 9.34 19.00
CA ASP A 80 -9.22 9.12 19.20
C ASP A 80 -9.50 7.64 19.50
N GLY A 81 -8.91 6.71 18.72
CA GLY A 81 -9.05 5.28 18.96
C GLY A 81 -8.47 4.78 20.30
N LEU A 82 -7.40 5.40 20.81
CA LEU A 82 -6.85 5.09 22.12
C LEU A 82 -7.74 5.63 23.25
N VAL A 83 -8.24 6.85 23.10
CA VAL A 83 -9.15 7.48 24.08
C VAL A 83 -10.46 6.71 24.18
N ASP A 84 -11.02 6.25 23.06
CA ASP A 84 -12.22 5.39 23.02
C ASP A 84 -12.02 4.06 23.76
N GLN A 85 -10.77 3.60 23.86
CA GLN A 85 -10.38 2.42 24.63
C GLN A 85 -9.97 2.76 26.08
N ASN A 86 -10.20 3.98 26.54
CA ASN A 86 -9.77 4.48 27.84
C ASN A 86 -8.24 4.47 28.07
N ILE A 87 -7.46 4.60 26.99
CA ILE A 87 -6.01 4.76 27.08
C ILE A 87 -5.68 6.26 27.02
N PRO A 88 -4.98 6.81 28.04
CA PRO A 88 -4.65 8.22 28.08
C PRO A 88 -3.67 8.63 26.98
N ALA A 89 -4.16 9.25 25.93
CA ALA A 89 -3.37 9.72 24.79
C ALA A 89 -3.73 11.15 24.42
N ALA A 90 -2.77 11.90 23.89
CA ALA A 90 -2.96 13.24 23.37
C ALA A 90 -2.12 13.47 22.11
N LEU A 91 -2.43 14.53 21.37
CA LEU A 91 -1.65 14.94 20.21
C LEU A 91 -1.23 16.41 20.29
N ILE A 92 -0.05 16.72 19.74
CA ILE A 92 0.45 18.09 19.58
C ILE A 92 0.84 18.30 18.10
N ASN A 93 0.14 19.24 17.47
CA ASN A 93 0.39 19.63 16.09
C ASN A 93 0.33 21.15 15.90
N SER A 94 0.38 21.64 14.67
CA SER A 94 0.34 23.07 14.34
C SER A 94 -1.07 23.69 14.39
N THR A 95 -2.12 22.89 14.49
CA THR A 95 -3.51 23.38 14.46
C THR A 95 -4.09 23.64 15.85
N LEU A 96 -3.40 23.23 16.91
CA LEU A 96 -3.84 23.48 18.29
C LEU A 96 -3.80 24.96 18.63
N THR A 97 -4.87 25.46 19.25
CA THR A 97 -4.89 26.77 19.90
C THR A 97 -3.92 26.82 21.08
N GLN A 98 -3.48 27.99 21.47
CA GLN A 98 -2.59 28.15 22.65
C GLN A 98 -3.21 27.58 23.92
N THR A 99 -4.53 27.71 24.09
CA THR A 99 -5.26 27.17 25.26
C THR A 99 -5.23 25.64 25.26
N GLU A 100 -5.51 24.99 24.12
CA GLU A 100 -5.47 23.54 24.00
C GLU A 100 -4.05 23.01 24.21
N PHE A 101 -3.05 23.68 23.62
CA PHE A 101 -1.66 23.36 23.84
C PHE A 101 -1.28 23.40 25.33
N ASN A 102 -1.61 24.48 26.03
CA ASN A 102 -1.30 24.65 27.47
C ASN A 102 -1.99 23.57 28.31
N LYS A 103 -3.26 23.25 28.01
CA LYS A 103 -4.00 22.18 28.67
C LYS A 103 -3.33 20.83 28.46
N THR A 104 -3.03 20.49 27.22
CA THR A 104 -2.33 19.23 26.89
C THR A 104 -1.00 19.13 27.62
N MET A 105 -0.21 20.21 27.65
CA MET A 105 1.07 20.24 28.35
C MET A 105 0.93 20.11 29.86
N TYR A 106 -0.11 20.66 30.44
CA TYR A 106 -0.44 20.46 31.85
C TYR A 106 -0.76 18.99 32.15
N ASP A 107 -1.63 18.36 31.34
CA ASP A 107 -2.00 16.95 31.49
C ASP A 107 -0.80 16.01 31.33
N VAL A 108 0.10 16.31 30.38
CA VAL A 108 1.35 15.55 30.21
C VAL A 108 2.26 15.67 31.45
N ARG A 109 2.46 16.90 31.98
CA ARG A 109 3.29 17.13 33.17
C ARG A 109 2.70 16.49 34.43
N SER A 110 1.38 16.45 34.52
CA SER A 110 0.66 15.81 35.64
C SER A 110 0.67 14.28 35.55
N GLY A 111 1.23 13.70 34.49
CA GLY A 111 1.25 12.23 34.27
C GLY A 111 -0.09 11.64 33.81
N ASN A 112 -1.05 12.50 33.45
CA ASN A 112 -2.37 12.07 32.97
C ASN A 112 -2.35 11.53 31.54
N ILE A 113 -1.26 11.75 30.78
CA ILE A 113 -1.07 11.28 29.41
C ILE A 113 0.03 10.23 29.37
N LYS A 114 -0.26 9.12 28.70
CA LYS A 114 0.66 7.99 28.55
C LYS A 114 1.34 7.98 27.19
N LEU A 115 0.60 8.30 26.12
CA LEU A 115 1.12 8.41 24.77
C LEU A 115 0.89 9.82 24.25
N LEU A 116 1.97 10.48 23.82
CA LEU A 116 1.93 11.81 23.22
C LEU A 116 2.36 11.74 21.76
N TYR A 117 1.42 11.95 20.87
CA TYR A 117 1.67 12.02 19.42
C TYR A 117 2.09 13.44 19.02
N ILE A 118 3.19 13.53 18.26
CA ILE A 118 3.81 14.82 17.91
C ILE A 118 4.12 14.85 16.42
N ALA A 119 3.78 15.97 15.76
CA ALA A 119 4.26 16.25 14.41
C ALA A 119 5.76 16.65 14.47
N PRO A 120 6.65 16.02 13.70
CA PRO A 120 8.10 16.27 13.73
C PRO A 120 8.49 17.74 13.54
N GLU A 121 7.69 18.52 12.81
CA GLU A 121 7.87 19.95 12.59
C GLU A 121 7.93 20.76 13.90
N ARG A 122 7.32 20.26 14.97
CA ARG A 122 7.34 20.91 16.31
C ARG A 122 8.74 20.94 16.94
N LEU A 123 9.62 20.03 16.52
CA LEU A 123 11.02 20.02 16.96
C LEU A 123 11.83 21.20 16.41
N GLY A 124 11.33 21.93 15.42
CA GLY A 124 11.93 23.21 14.99
C GLY A 124 11.82 24.32 16.05
N SER A 125 11.05 24.13 17.13
CA SER A 125 10.91 25.08 18.23
C SER A 125 11.83 24.72 19.42
N ASN A 126 12.82 25.53 19.70
CA ASN A 126 13.70 25.34 20.87
C ASN A 126 12.94 25.30 22.20
N PHE A 127 11.90 26.14 22.32
CA PHE A 127 11.04 26.14 23.51
C PHE A 127 10.38 24.78 23.71
N PHE A 128 9.80 24.22 22.63
CA PHE A 128 9.14 22.92 22.69
C PHE A 128 10.12 21.78 23.00
N CYS A 129 11.29 21.79 22.37
CA CYS A 129 12.37 20.82 22.65
C CYS A 129 12.79 20.85 24.13
N ASN A 130 12.96 22.04 24.72
CA ASN A 130 13.33 22.18 26.13
C ASN A 130 12.22 21.64 27.07
N VAL A 131 10.98 21.90 26.73
CA VAL A 131 9.85 21.36 27.51
C VAL A 131 9.83 19.82 27.45
N LEU A 132 9.99 19.22 26.28
CA LEU A 132 10.06 17.76 26.14
C LEU A 132 11.24 17.15 26.90
N ARG A 133 12.42 17.79 26.88
CA ARG A 133 13.61 17.32 27.63
C ARG A 133 13.39 17.23 29.14
N SER A 134 12.50 18.04 29.70
CA SER A 134 12.19 18.04 31.13
C SER A 134 11.23 16.92 31.55
N MET A 135 10.70 16.14 30.62
CA MET A 135 9.72 15.10 30.90
C MET A 135 10.36 13.72 31.11
N PRO A 136 9.74 12.85 31.92
CA PRO A 136 10.24 11.49 32.14
C PRO A 136 9.88 10.59 30.95
N ILE A 137 10.58 10.77 29.82
CA ILE A 137 10.35 9.99 28.59
C ILE A 137 10.93 8.59 28.78
N SER A 138 10.09 7.57 28.71
CA SER A 138 10.49 6.16 28.80
C SER A 138 10.70 5.51 27.45
N GLN A 139 10.03 6.02 26.40
CA GLN A 139 10.05 5.43 25.07
C GLN A 139 9.82 6.51 24.00
N VAL A 140 10.53 6.42 22.88
CA VAL A 140 10.30 7.24 21.70
C VAL A 140 10.00 6.33 20.52
N ILE A 141 8.92 6.65 19.81
CA ILE A 141 8.48 5.92 18.62
C ILE A 141 8.54 6.85 17.41
N VAL A 142 9.11 6.36 16.34
CA VAL A 142 9.12 7.00 15.03
C VAL A 142 8.24 6.19 14.10
N ASP A 143 6.99 6.61 13.96
CA ASP A 143 6.05 5.98 13.02
C ASP A 143 6.30 6.50 11.61
N GLU A 144 6.05 5.67 10.60
CA GLU A 144 6.40 5.89 9.19
C GLU A 144 7.87 6.34 9.05
N ALA A 145 8.79 5.63 9.72
CA ALA A 145 10.20 5.99 9.83
C ALA A 145 10.92 6.14 8.47
N HIS A 146 10.36 5.57 7.38
CA HIS A 146 10.88 5.78 6.02
C HIS A 146 10.89 7.25 5.59
N CYS A 147 10.09 8.11 6.24
CA CYS A 147 10.07 9.56 5.99
C CYS A 147 11.40 10.26 6.31
N ILE A 148 12.28 9.65 7.11
CA ILE A 148 13.61 10.22 7.45
C ILE A 148 14.60 10.12 6.29
N SER A 149 14.44 9.13 5.42
CA SER A 149 15.37 8.82 4.35
C SER A 149 15.08 9.61 3.09
N GLN A 150 16.10 10.21 2.50
CA GLN A 150 16.01 10.84 1.18
C GLN A 150 15.66 9.82 0.07
N TRP A 151 15.97 8.56 0.29
CA TRP A 151 15.67 7.46 -0.62
C TRP A 151 14.29 6.87 -0.40
N GLY A 152 13.58 7.30 0.66
CA GLY A 152 12.18 6.97 0.91
C GLY A 152 11.26 7.58 -0.16
N HIS A 153 10.05 7.07 -0.26
CA HIS A 153 9.06 7.56 -1.24
C HIS A 153 8.31 8.82 -0.75
N ASP A 154 8.31 9.10 0.56
CA ASP A 154 7.72 10.29 1.20
C ASP A 154 8.75 10.93 2.15
N PHE A 155 9.85 11.42 1.59
CA PHE A 155 10.88 12.10 2.38
C PHE A 155 10.36 13.40 2.98
N ARG A 156 10.57 13.55 4.30
CA ARG A 156 10.20 14.76 5.06
C ARG A 156 11.41 15.30 5.82
N PRO A 157 11.91 16.49 5.46
CA PRO A 157 13.09 17.07 6.13
C PRO A 157 12.94 17.19 7.65
N SER A 158 11.71 17.43 8.14
CA SER A 158 11.42 17.53 9.58
C SER A 158 11.72 16.26 10.38
N TYR A 159 11.69 15.07 9.75
CA TYR A 159 12.06 13.81 10.40
C TYR A 159 13.53 13.75 10.82
N ARG A 160 14.42 14.45 10.14
CA ARG A 160 15.83 14.52 10.52
C ARG A 160 16.04 15.19 11.87
N LEU A 161 15.16 16.15 12.24
CA LEU A 161 15.21 16.80 13.54
C LEU A 161 15.04 15.82 14.70
N ILE A 162 14.41 14.65 14.47
CA ILE A 162 14.21 13.63 15.50
C ILE A 162 15.55 13.08 15.99
N GLY A 163 16.47 12.76 15.07
CA GLY A 163 17.80 12.25 15.41
C GLY A 163 18.61 13.25 16.24
N ASP A 164 18.66 14.52 15.80
CA ASP A 164 19.34 15.60 16.51
C ASP A 164 18.75 15.81 17.91
N TRP A 165 17.42 15.78 18.02
CA TRP A 165 16.74 15.91 19.31
C TRP A 165 17.03 14.71 20.22
N LEU A 166 16.99 13.47 19.74
CA LEU A 166 17.34 12.26 20.50
C LEU A 166 18.76 12.34 21.05
N ALA A 167 19.73 12.78 20.24
CA ALA A 167 21.11 12.95 20.64
C ALA A 167 21.30 14.04 21.71
N SER A 168 20.36 15.00 21.80
CA SER A 168 20.39 16.10 22.77
C SER A 168 19.76 15.77 24.13
N LEU A 169 19.15 14.59 24.29
CA LEU A 169 18.48 14.19 25.54
C LEU A 169 19.53 13.83 26.62
N PRO A 170 19.32 14.27 27.89
CA PRO A 170 20.23 13.92 28.99
C PRO A 170 20.31 12.42 29.26
N LYS A 171 19.20 11.73 29.07
CA LYS A 171 19.09 10.27 29.13
C LYS A 171 18.33 9.80 27.89
N ARG A 172 18.99 9.00 27.06
CA ARG A 172 18.38 8.47 25.86
C ARG A 172 17.32 7.39 26.23
N PRO A 173 16.05 7.56 25.85
CA PRO A 173 15.03 6.53 26.01
C PRO A 173 15.23 5.40 25.00
N VAL A 174 14.52 4.28 25.19
CA VAL A 174 14.43 3.26 24.14
C VAL A 174 13.70 3.84 22.92
N VAL A 175 14.19 3.51 21.73
CA VAL A 175 13.65 4.01 20.46
C VAL A 175 13.11 2.86 19.61
N GLY A 176 11.88 3.03 19.12
CA GLY A 176 11.27 2.13 18.14
C GLY A 176 10.98 2.87 16.83
N ALA A 177 11.57 2.43 15.72
CA ALA A 177 11.29 2.95 14.40
C ALA A 177 10.43 1.95 13.61
N PHE A 178 9.25 2.39 13.18
CA PHE A 178 8.26 1.53 12.51
C PHE A 178 7.95 2.05 11.12
N THR A 179 7.90 1.16 10.13
CA THR A 179 7.47 1.50 8.77
C THR A 179 6.85 0.29 8.06
N ALA A 180 6.03 0.56 7.05
CA ALA A 180 5.47 -0.49 6.19
C ALA A 180 6.37 -0.83 5.00
N THR A 181 7.19 0.12 4.56
CA THR A 181 7.98 0.03 3.32
C THR A 181 9.38 0.55 3.57
N ALA A 182 10.36 -0.30 3.47
CA ALA A 182 11.75 0.11 3.46
C ALA A 182 12.57 -0.85 2.60
N THR A 183 13.31 -0.30 1.65
CA THR A 183 14.42 -1.00 1.00
C THR A 183 15.62 -1.04 1.94
N LYS A 184 16.64 -1.85 1.65
CA LYS A 184 17.84 -1.93 2.50
C LYS A 184 18.56 -0.57 2.66
N ALA A 185 18.52 0.27 1.63
CA ALA A 185 19.06 1.63 1.71
C ALA A 185 18.30 2.50 2.72
N VAL A 186 16.95 2.43 2.69
CA VAL A 186 16.08 3.16 3.64
C VAL A 186 16.26 2.64 5.07
N GLU A 187 16.38 1.32 5.26
CA GLU A 187 16.67 0.72 6.57
C GLU A 187 17.98 1.26 7.15
N ASN A 188 19.04 1.31 6.33
CA ASN A 188 20.33 1.82 6.77
C ASN A 188 20.25 3.31 7.17
N ASP A 189 19.54 4.13 6.38
CA ASP A 189 19.31 5.54 6.72
C ASP A 189 18.57 5.70 8.04
N ILE A 190 17.51 4.92 8.27
CA ILE A 190 16.75 4.92 9.54
C ILE A 190 17.71 4.64 10.71
N LYS A 191 18.54 3.62 10.58
CA LYS A 191 19.50 3.26 11.62
C LYS A 191 20.49 4.38 11.90
N THR A 192 21.13 4.88 10.86
CA THR A 192 22.18 5.92 10.98
C THR A 192 21.60 7.24 11.49
N LEU A 193 20.49 7.72 10.91
CA LEU A 193 19.95 9.04 11.23
C LEU A 193 19.22 9.10 12.59
N LEU A 194 18.79 7.98 13.14
CA LEU A 194 18.19 7.90 14.48
C LEU A 194 19.16 7.36 15.55
N GLY A 195 20.40 7.05 15.19
CA GLY A 195 21.38 6.46 16.11
C GLY A 195 20.95 5.06 16.60
N LEU A 196 20.48 4.22 15.68
CA LEU A 196 19.95 2.87 15.92
C LEU A 196 20.89 1.77 15.41
N ASP A 197 22.19 1.99 15.43
CA ASP A 197 23.17 1.07 14.85
C ASP A 197 23.15 -0.33 15.50
N HIS A 198 22.77 -0.39 16.78
CA HIS A 198 22.66 -1.64 17.55
C HIS A 198 21.23 -2.11 17.75
N ALA A 199 20.24 -1.52 17.07
CA ALA A 199 18.85 -1.90 17.20
C ALA A 199 18.57 -3.30 16.65
N ASN A 200 17.65 -4.00 17.28
CA ASN A 200 17.08 -5.23 16.72
C ASN A 200 16.23 -4.90 15.50
N VAL A 201 16.56 -5.51 14.36
CA VAL A 201 15.86 -5.30 13.10
C VAL A 201 14.89 -6.44 12.84
N TYR A 202 13.62 -6.12 12.70
CA TYR A 202 12.55 -7.06 12.42
C TYR A 202 11.92 -6.77 11.06
N VAL A 203 12.13 -7.66 10.10
CA VAL A 203 11.48 -7.62 8.79
C VAL A 203 10.50 -8.79 8.76
N THR A 204 9.20 -8.51 8.82
CA THR A 204 8.18 -9.55 8.96
C THR A 204 7.59 -10.03 7.64
N GLY A 205 8.24 -9.64 6.54
CA GLY A 205 7.79 -9.93 5.19
C GLY A 205 6.84 -8.87 4.64
N PHE A 206 6.69 -8.89 3.32
CA PHE A 206 5.81 -7.98 2.57
C PHE A 206 4.63 -8.73 1.94
N ASP A 207 4.57 -10.04 2.06
CA ASP A 207 3.50 -10.82 1.44
C ASP A 207 2.14 -10.60 2.11
N ARG A 208 1.14 -10.41 1.29
CA ARG A 208 -0.27 -10.27 1.63
C ARG A 208 -1.08 -11.30 0.84
N PRO A 209 -1.16 -12.57 1.29
CA PRO A 209 -1.76 -13.67 0.54
C PRO A 209 -3.21 -13.43 0.13
N ASN A 210 -3.94 -12.63 0.92
CA ASN A 210 -5.34 -12.28 0.65
C ASN A 210 -5.54 -11.24 -0.46
N LEU A 211 -4.47 -10.59 -0.95
CA LEU A 211 -4.56 -9.62 -2.04
C LEU A 211 -4.31 -10.29 -3.39
N SER A 212 -5.17 -10.04 -4.35
CA SER A 212 -4.98 -10.41 -5.74
C SER A 212 -4.44 -9.20 -6.52
N PHE A 213 -3.42 -9.40 -7.35
CA PHE A 213 -2.80 -8.33 -8.13
C PHE A 213 -3.08 -8.50 -9.62
N SER A 214 -3.52 -7.42 -10.25
CA SER A 214 -3.82 -7.42 -11.69
C SER A 214 -3.30 -6.16 -12.36
N VAL A 215 -2.66 -6.32 -13.51
CA VAL A 215 -2.29 -5.23 -14.42
C VAL A 215 -3.14 -5.33 -15.68
N VAL A 216 -3.87 -4.26 -15.99
CA VAL A 216 -4.77 -4.19 -17.13
C VAL A 216 -4.31 -3.11 -18.09
N ARG A 217 -4.03 -3.49 -19.34
CA ARG A 217 -3.64 -2.56 -20.41
C ARG A 217 -4.86 -2.30 -21.27
N THR A 218 -5.49 -1.13 -21.09
CA THR A 218 -6.67 -0.75 -21.87
C THR A 218 -6.65 0.72 -22.26
N PRO A 219 -6.99 1.07 -23.50
CA PRO A 219 -7.19 2.45 -23.89
C PRO A 219 -8.50 3.05 -23.34
N LYS A 220 -9.46 2.20 -22.94
CA LYS A 220 -10.78 2.57 -22.44
C LYS A 220 -10.88 2.47 -20.92
N ARG A 221 -9.99 3.18 -20.21
CA ARG A 221 -9.91 3.12 -18.75
C ARG A 221 -11.22 3.47 -18.06
N MET A 222 -11.92 4.52 -18.52
CA MET A 222 -13.16 4.96 -17.90
C MET A 222 -14.26 3.91 -18.02
N ASP A 223 -14.42 3.31 -19.19
CA ASP A 223 -15.40 2.24 -19.41
C ASP A 223 -15.09 1.05 -18.50
N TYR A 224 -13.79 0.69 -18.40
CA TYR A 224 -13.34 -0.38 -17.51
C TYR A 224 -13.70 -0.10 -16.04
N VAL A 225 -13.42 1.12 -15.55
CA VAL A 225 -13.72 1.52 -14.17
C VAL A 225 -15.22 1.44 -13.89
N VAL A 226 -16.04 2.02 -14.74
CA VAL A 226 -17.51 2.01 -14.56
C VAL A 226 -18.06 0.59 -14.57
N ASP A 227 -17.63 -0.25 -15.51
CA ASP A 227 -18.07 -1.64 -15.59
C ASP A 227 -17.58 -2.48 -14.41
N TYR A 228 -16.34 -2.23 -13.94
CA TYR A 228 -15.79 -2.91 -12.78
C TYR A 228 -16.59 -2.58 -11.52
N VAL A 229 -16.79 -1.29 -11.22
CA VAL A 229 -17.51 -0.85 -10.02
C VAL A 229 -18.97 -1.34 -10.03
N ARG A 230 -19.65 -1.34 -11.19
CA ARG A 230 -21.00 -1.90 -11.31
C ARG A 230 -21.08 -3.39 -10.96
N ARG A 231 -20.08 -4.17 -11.37
CA ARG A 231 -20.01 -5.61 -11.03
C ARG A 231 -19.74 -5.86 -9.55
N HIS A 232 -19.15 -4.87 -8.85
CA HIS A 232 -18.79 -4.91 -7.43
C HIS A 232 -19.66 -3.94 -6.61
N SER A 233 -20.95 -3.79 -6.98
CA SER A 233 -21.89 -2.81 -6.43
C SER A 233 -22.21 -2.95 -4.93
N HIS A 234 -21.77 -4.04 -4.29
CA HIS A 234 -21.95 -4.27 -2.85
C HIS A 234 -20.63 -4.21 -2.07
N GLU A 235 -19.55 -3.85 -2.72
CA GLU A 235 -18.19 -3.86 -2.17
C GLU A 235 -17.66 -2.43 -2.04
N ASN A 236 -16.96 -2.15 -0.94
CA ASN A 236 -16.28 -0.87 -0.75
C ASN A 236 -14.97 -0.85 -1.53
N GLY A 237 -14.70 0.23 -2.25
CA GLY A 237 -13.49 0.39 -3.04
C GLY A 237 -12.85 1.75 -2.98
N ILE A 238 -11.56 1.79 -3.33
CA ILE A 238 -10.80 3.03 -3.52
C ILE A 238 -10.27 3.07 -4.95
N ILE A 239 -10.41 4.22 -5.61
CA ILE A 239 -9.86 4.47 -6.94
C ILE A 239 -8.81 5.57 -6.84
N TYR A 240 -7.55 5.23 -7.08
CA TYR A 240 -6.47 6.21 -7.07
C TYR A 240 -6.24 6.82 -8.44
N CYS A 241 -6.14 8.16 -8.46
CA CYS A 241 -5.81 8.96 -9.65
C CYS A 241 -4.57 9.81 -9.38
N SER A 242 -3.76 10.03 -10.42
CA SER A 242 -2.52 10.82 -10.31
C SER A 242 -2.77 12.32 -10.19
N THR A 243 -3.90 12.85 -10.67
CA THR A 243 -4.20 14.28 -10.69
C THR A 243 -5.57 14.60 -10.09
N ARG A 244 -5.73 15.82 -9.54
CA ARG A 244 -7.01 16.32 -9.04
C ARG A 244 -8.09 16.30 -10.14
N LYS A 245 -7.74 16.73 -11.35
CA LYS A 245 -8.63 16.75 -12.52
C LYS A 245 -9.13 15.34 -12.90
N ASP A 246 -8.28 14.33 -12.79
CA ASP A 246 -8.70 12.95 -13.04
C ASP A 246 -9.60 12.42 -11.94
N VAL A 247 -9.37 12.80 -10.67
CA VAL A 247 -10.26 12.47 -9.54
C VAL A 247 -11.66 12.99 -9.81
N GLU A 248 -11.80 14.28 -10.12
CA GLU A 248 -13.09 14.91 -10.41
C GLU A 248 -13.76 14.28 -11.62
N ARG A 249 -13.01 14.01 -12.69
CA ARG A 249 -13.53 13.34 -13.90
C ARG A 249 -14.05 11.94 -13.63
N VAL A 250 -13.33 11.13 -12.87
CA VAL A 250 -13.75 9.76 -12.52
C VAL A 250 -14.97 9.80 -11.60
N TYR A 251 -14.95 10.68 -10.59
CA TYR A 251 -16.08 10.93 -9.69
C TYR A 251 -17.36 11.28 -10.47
N ASP A 252 -17.30 12.26 -11.39
CA ASP A 252 -18.44 12.67 -12.19
C ASP A 252 -19.03 11.53 -13.02
N ASN A 253 -18.16 10.71 -13.64
CA ASN A 253 -18.64 9.59 -14.46
C ASN A 253 -19.29 8.49 -13.61
N LEU A 254 -18.75 8.17 -12.43
CA LEU A 254 -19.34 7.20 -11.52
C LEU A 254 -20.67 7.69 -10.93
N THR A 255 -20.74 8.96 -10.55
CA THR A 255 -21.98 9.59 -10.04
C THR A 255 -23.08 9.60 -11.09
N ARG A 256 -22.76 9.97 -12.35
CA ARG A 256 -23.71 9.86 -13.48
C ARG A 256 -24.14 8.43 -13.76
N ALA A 257 -23.32 7.46 -13.43
CA ALA A 257 -23.67 6.03 -13.52
C ALA A 257 -24.53 5.53 -12.35
N GLY A 258 -24.93 6.39 -11.41
CA GLY A 258 -25.78 6.09 -10.26
C GLY A 258 -25.04 5.43 -9.08
N ILE A 259 -23.70 5.53 -9.03
CA ILE A 259 -22.87 4.91 -7.98
C ILE A 259 -22.64 5.92 -6.85
N GLN A 260 -22.82 5.50 -5.60
CA GLN A 260 -22.55 6.32 -4.41
C GLN A 260 -21.04 6.51 -4.23
N THR A 261 -20.54 7.61 -4.79
CA THR A 261 -19.11 7.91 -4.91
C THR A 261 -18.75 9.17 -4.13
N GLY A 262 -17.65 9.13 -3.41
CA GLY A 262 -16.99 10.31 -2.83
C GLY A 262 -15.70 10.62 -3.58
N TYR A 263 -15.18 11.83 -3.38
CA TYR A 263 -13.89 12.23 -3.94
C TYR A 263 -13.02 12.94 -2.92
N TYR A 264 -11.69 12.80 -3.07
CA TYR A 264 -10.74 13.34 -2.10
C TYR A 264 -9.41 13.74 -2.75
N HIS A 265 -9.00 14.99 -2.55
CA HIS A 265 -7.68 15.48 -2.97
C HIS A 265 -7.29 16.73 -2.15
N ALA A 266 -6.02 17.09 -2.17
CA ALA A 266 -5.48 18.20 -1.38
C ALA A 266 -6.04 19.61 -1.75
N GLY A 267 -6.78 19.75 -2.85
CA GLY A 267 -7.44 20.98 -3.23
C GLY A 267 -8.80 21.23 -2.57
N LEU A 268 -9.33 20.25 -1.83
CA LEU A 268 -10.59 20.40 -1.08
C LEU A 268 -10.34 21.13 0.24
N SER A 269 -11.37 21.85 0.75
CA SER A 269 -11.33 22.41 2.09
C SER A 269 -11.22 21.31 3.16
N ASP A 270 -10.72 21.64 4.33
CA ASP A 270 -10.57 20.71 5.45
C ASP A 270 -11.92 20.10 5.87
N GLU A 271 -12.97 20.92 5.86
CA GLU A 271 -14.34 20.47 6.15
C GLU A 271 -14.82 19.43 5.14
N MET A 272 -14.64 19.70 3.85
CA MET A 272 -15.05 18.78 2.79
C MET A 272 -14.24 17.49 2.83
N ARG A 273 -12.93 17.57 3.09
CA ARG A 273 -12.08 16.38 3.27
C ARG A 273 -12.58 15.52 4.42
N LYS A 274 -12.90 16.13 5.56
CA LYS A 274 -13.42 15.45 6.73
C LYS A 274 -14.81 14.84 6.49
N ASP A 275 -15.69 15.56 5.81
CA ASP A 275 -17.03 15.06 5.46
C ASP A 275 -16.97 13.83 4.56
N MET A 276 -16.18 13.90 3.46
CA MET A 276 -16.01 12.77 2.54
C MET A 276 -15.37 11.55 3.24
N GLN A 277 -14.37 11.78 4.07
CA GLN A 277 -13.72 10.72 4.84
C GLN A 277 -14.70 10.05 5.81
N ASN A 278 -15.50 10.84 6.54
CA ASN A 278 -16.52 10.32 7.44
C ASN A 278 -17.59 9.52 6.69
N LYS A 279 -18.15 10.08 5.63
CA LYS A 279 -19.16 9.39 4.81
C LYS A 279 -18.66 8.04 4.28
N TYR A 280 -17.39 7.98 3.86
CA TYR A 280 -16.77 6.73 3.42
C TYR A 280 -16.53 5.76 4.58
N ALA A 281 -16.06 6.25 5.73
CA ALA A 281 -15.85 5.43 6.93
C ALA A 281 -17.16 4.81 7.44
N PHE A 282 -18.28 5.56 7.37
CA PHE A 282 -19.62 5.12 7.80
C PHE A 282 -20.41 4.34 6.75
N ASP A 283 -19.78 3.86 5.68
CA ASP A 283 -20.42 3.12 4.59
C ASP A 283 -21.59 3.89 3.92
N GLN A 284 -21.57 5.23 3.97
CA GLN A 284 -22.50 6.09 3.23
C GLN A 284 -22.07 6.27 1.77
N LEU A 285 -20.78 6.12 1.51
CA LEU A 285 -20.19 6.11 0.18
C LEU A 285 -19.56 4.73 -0.06
N GLN A 286 -19.86 4.15 -1.21
CA GLN A 286 -19.34 2.85 -1.61
C GLN A 286 -17.90 2.97 -2.16
N VAL A 287 -17.65 4.01 -2.95
CA VAL A 287 -16.40 4.21 -3.66
C VAL A 287 -15.80 5.56 -3.26
N MET A 288 -14.50 5.57 -2.99
CA MET A 288 -13.73 6.79 -2.84
C MET A 288 -12.78 6.96 -4.02
N VAL A 289 -12.93 8.04 -4.78
CA VAL A 289 -11.98 8.43 -5.85
C VAL A 289 -11.02 9.46 -5.29
N ALA A 290 -9.71 9.20 -5.34
CA ALA A 290 -8.77 10.06 -4.63
C ALA A 290 -7.39 10.15 -5.29
N THR A 291 -6.65 11.21 -4.92
CA THR A 291 -5.19 11.21 -5.08
C THR A 291 -4.54 10.49 -3.89
N ASN A 292 -3.21 10.31 -3.93
CA ASN A 292 -2.42 9.79 -2.80
C ASN A 292 -2.60 10.56 -1.47
N ALA A 293 -3.19 11.77 -1.51
CA ALA A 293 -3.56 12.52 -0.32
C ALA A 293 -4.62 11.79 0.54
N PHE A 294 -5.45 10.93 -0.08
CA PHE A 294 -6.35 10.02 0.61
C PHE A 294 -5.60 8.73 0.92
N GLY A 295 -4.87 8.72 1.99
CA GLY A 295 -4.03 7.58 2.18
C GLY A 295 -3.66 7.35 3.63
N MET A 296 -2.67 8.03 4.12
CA MET A 296 -2.21 7.88 5.48
C MET A 296 -3.33 8.30 6.46
N GLY A 297 -3.67 7.43 7.41
CA GLY A 297 -4.75 7.66 8.39
C GLY A 297 -6.09 6.97 8.07
N ILE A 298 -6.26 6.29 6.95
CA ILE A 298 -7.49 5.56 6.67
C ILE A 298 -7.33 4.11 7.12
N ASP A 299 -8.10 3.76 8.16
CA ASP A 299 -8.08 2.41 8.73
C ASP A 299 -9.38 1.63 8.46
N LYS A 300 -10.04 1.90 7.34
CA LYS A 300 -11.22 1.14 6.91
C LYS A 300 -10.80 -0.29 6.55
N SER A 301 -11.22 -1.26 7.35
CA SER A 301 -10.77 -2.65 7.21
C SER A 301 -11.43 -3.42 6.06
N ASN A 302 -12.65 -3.01 5.67
CA ASN A 302 -13.49 -3.72 4.71
C ASN A 302 -13.43 -3.17 3.27
N VAL A 303 -12.26 -2.66 2.85
CA VAL A 303 -12.02 -2.29 1.45
C VAL A 303 -11.77 -3.55 0.64
N ARG A 304 -12.64 -3.84 -0.33
CA ARG A 304 -12.58 -5.08 -1.14
C ARG A 304 -11.78 -4.93 -2.42
N TYR A 305 -11.60 -3.70 -2.90
CA TYR A 305 -10.71 -3.45 -4.04
C TYR A 305 -10.04 -2.08 -3.96
N VAL A 306 -8.82 -2.04 -4.48
CA VAL A 306 -8.09 -0.81 -4.79
C VAL A 306 -7.77 -0.81 -6.27
N LEU A 307 -8.25 0.22 -6.97
CA LEU A 307 -8.05 0.38 -8.40
C LEU A 307 -7.19 1.62 -8.66
N HIS A 308 -6.07 1.45 -9.35
CA HIS A 308 -5.24 2.55 -9.82
C HIS A 308 -5.66 2.93 -11.25
N TYR A 309 -6.29 4.09 -11.40
CA TYR A 309 -6.72 4.63 -12.70
C TYR A 309 -5.53 4.98 -13.59
N GLN A 310 -4.42 5.40 -13.00
CA GLN A 310 -3.13 5.56 -13.63
C GLN A 310 -2.07 4.81 -12.82
N MET A 311 -0.98 4.46 -13.50
CA MET A 311 0.19 3.85 -12.88
C MET A 311 0.76 4.76 -11.78
N PRO A 312 1.00 4.28 -10.56
CA PRO A 312 1.72 5.01 -9.52
C PRO A 312 3.17 5.34 -9.94
N ARG A 313 3.76 6.32 -9.26
CA ARG A 313 5.13 6.79 -9.56
C ARG A 313 6.20 5.74 -9.28
N ASN A 314 6.01 4.90 -8.26
CA ASN A 314 6.96 3.90 -7.81
C ASN A 314 6.26 2.71 -7.12
N MET A 315 7.01 1.65 -6.89
CA MET A 315 6.51 0.42 -6.26
C MET A 315 6.11 0.61 -4.79
N GLU A 316 6.79 1.49 -4.07
CA GLU A 316 6.49 1.76 -2.66
C GLU A 316 5.13 2.42 -2.50
N SER A 317 4.83 3.45 -3.31
CA SER A 317 3.50 4.08 -3.33
C SER A 317 2.42 3.09 -3.73
N TYR A 318 2.68 2.29 -4.78
CA TYR A 318 1.74 1.25 -5.21
C TYR A 318 1.45 0.25 -4.08
N TYR A 319 2.48 -0.26 -3.42
CA TYR A 319 2.33 -1.22 -2.33
C TYR A 319 1.55 -0.64 -1.14
N GLN A 320 1.83 0.60 -0.74
CA GLN A 320 1.09 1.28 0.34
C GLN A 320 -0.38 1.52 0.00
N GLU A 321 -0.66 1.96 -1.22
CA GLU A 321 -2.02 2.25 -1.69
C GLU A 321 -2.82 0.95 -1.87
N ALA A 322 -2.24 -0.05 -2.53
CA ALA A 322 -2.83 -1.38 -2.69
C ALA A 322 -3.05 -2.09 -1.34
N GLY A 323 -2.11 -1.91 -0.40
CA GLY A 323 -2.17 -2.49 0.94
C GLY A 323 -3.34 -2.00 1.82
N ARG A 324 -4.12 -1.02 1.37
CA ARG A 324 -5.36 -0.60 2.03
C ARG A 324 -6.50 -1.58 1.84
N ALA A 325 -6.42 -2.39 0.78
CA ALA A 325 -7.37 -3.47 0.55
C ALA A 325 -7.22 -4.59 1.59
N GLY A 326 -8.30 -5.20 1.98
CA GLY A 326 -8.32 -6.42 2.77
C GLY A 326 -7.56 -6.38 4.10
N ARG A 327 -7.61 -5.29 4.85
CA ARG A 327 -6.92 -5.18 6.16
C ARG A 327 -7.48 -6.14 7.21
N ASP A 328 -8.72 -6.55 7.06
CA ASP A 328 -9.39 -7.56 7.87
C ASP A 328 -8.95 -9.00 7.54
N GLY A 329 -8.10 -9.19 6.52
CA GLY A 329 -7.64 -10.50 6.06
C GLY A 329 -8.56 -11.16 5.03
N ALA A 330 -9.73 -10.56 4.73
CA ALA A 330 -10.61 -11.06 3.68
C ALA A 330 -9.99 -10.85 2.28
N PRO A 331 -10.34 -11.68 1.28
CA PRO A 331 -9.87 -11.51 -0.08
C PRO A 331 -10.19 -10.12 -0.63
N ALA A 332 -9.23 -9.52 -1.33
CA ALA A 332 -9.39 -8.21 -1.95
C ALA A 332 -8.58 -8.10 -3.25
N GLU A 333 -9.03 -7.26 -4.17
CA GLU A 333 -8.43 -7.10 -5.50
C GLU A 333 -7.66 -5.77 -5.62
N CYS A 334 -6.45 -5.83 -6.17
CA CYS A 334 -5.62 -4.68 -6.47
C CYS A 334 -5.42 -4.61 -7.99
N ILE A 335 -6.09 -3.65 -8.64
CA ILE A 335 -6.10 -3.51 -10.09
C ILE A 335 -5.33 -2.26 -10.51
N LEU A 336 -4.39 -2.41 -11.41
CA LEU A 336 -3.62 -1.31 -11.98
C LEU A 336 -3.94 -1.16 -13.47
N LEU A 337 -4.44 0.01 -13.85
CA LEU A 337 -4.66 0.37 -15.25
C LEU A 337 -3.42 1.07 -15.79
N TYR A 338 -2.75 0.45 -16.75
CA TYR A 338 -1.54 0.99 -17.37
C TYR A 338 -1.80 1.72 -18.69
N SER A 339 -1.10 2.81 -18.92
CA SER A 339 -0.92 3.44 -20.23
C SER A 339 0.45 4.10 -20.34
N GLY A 340 1.04 4.07 -21.52
CA GLY A 340 2.32 4.74 -21.77
C GLY A 340 2.31 6.26 -21.56
N GLN A 341 1.12 6.88 -21.51
CA GLN A 341 1.00 8.32 -21.16
C GLN A 341 1.38 8.58 -19.70
N ASP A 342 1.12 7.64 -18.78
CA ASP A 342 1.44 7.79 -17.36
C ASP A 342 2.95 7.94 -17.17
N VAL A 343 3.74 7.16 -17.91
CA VAL A 343 5.20 7.25 -17.88
C VAL A 343 5.69 8.65 -18.28
N ARG A 344 5.08 9.25 -19.32
CA ARG A 344 5.45 10.61 -19.76
C ARG A 344 5.14 11.64 -18.68
N VAL A 345 3.98 11.53 -18.03
CA VAL A 345 3.58 12.43 -16.94
C VAL A 345 4.55 12.32 -15.76
N HIS A 346 4.90 11.10 -15.35
CA HIS A 346 5.84 10.91 -14.24
C HIS A 346 7.25 11.40 -14.56
N LYS A 347 7.76 11.15 -15.76
CA LYS A 347 9.06 11.70 -16.20
C LYS A 347 9.05 13.24 -16.18
N TYR A 348 8.01 13.83 -16.72
CA TYR A 348 7.85 15.30 -16.71
C TYR A 348 7.83 15.85 -15.27
N LEU A 349 7.10 15.21 -14.34
CA LEU A 349 7.05 15.64 -12.93
C LEU A 349 8.40 15.50 -12.24
N ILE A 350 9.19 14.47 -12.56
CA ILE A 350 10.55 14.29 -12.03
C ILE A 350 11.46 15.43 -12.54
N GLU A 351 11.41 15.73 -13.84
CA GLU A 351 12.19 16.81 -14.45
C GLU A 351 11.83 18.19 -13.87
N GLN A 352 10.53 18.46 -13.65
CA GLN A 352 10.06 19.72 -13.06
C GLN A 352 10.36 19.86 -11.56
N GLY A 353 10.68 18.77 -10.90
CA GLY A 353 11.02 18.76 -9.47
C GLY A 353 12.37 19.40 -9.15
N HIS A 354 13.16 19.77 -10.15
CA HIS A 354 14.51 20.36 -9.99
C HIS A 354 15.36 19.64 -8.93
N LEU A 355 15.29 18.31 -8.95
CA LEU A 355 15.99 17.46 -8.01
C LEU A 355 17.51 17.49 -8.29
N GLU A 356 18.32 17.26 -7.26
CA GLU A 356 19.75 17.01 -7.47
C GLU A 356 19.97 15.79 -8.39
N PRO A 357 21.02 15.78 -9.23
CA PRO A 357 21.20 14.73 -10.25
C PRO A 357 21.17 13.31 -9.71
N GLN A 358 21.73 13.08 -8.52
CA GLN A 358 21.70 11.76 -7.88
C GLN A 358 20.26 11.36 -7.48
N ARG A 359 19.50 12.31 -6.95
CA ARG A 359 18.10 12.11 -6.57
C ARG A 359 17.22 11.85 -7.79
N GLU A 360 17.41 12.62 -8.86
CA GLU A 360 16.69 12.41 -10.13
C GLU A 360 16.90 11.00 -10.67
N GLN A 361 18.15 10.51 -10.67
CA GLN A 361 18.46 9.16 -11.10
C GLN A 361 17.76 8.09 -10.27
N VAL A 362 17.65 8.27 -8.96
CA VAL A 362 16.94 7.33 -8.08
C VAL A 362 15.46 7.32 -8.39
N GLU A 363 14.83 8.48 -8.58
CA GLU A 363 13.41 8.57 -8.93
C GLU A 363 13.13 7.94 -10.30
N LEU A 364 14.02 8.12 -11.27
CA LEU A 364 13.92 7.45 -12.57
C LEU A 364 14.07 5.92 -12.47
N ARG A 365 14.95 5.41 -11.58
CA ARG A 365 15.07 3.97 -11.31
C ARG A 365 13.78 3.40 -10.71
N LYS A 366 13.23 4.07 -9.71
CA LYS A 366 11.96 3.67 -9.08
C LYS A 366 10.81 3.66 -10.09
N LEU A 367 10.74 4.68 -10.95
CA LEU A 367 9.77 4.71 -12.04
C LEU A 367 9.98 3.55 -13.02
N GLN A 368 11.23 3.23 -13.38
CA GLN A 368 11.52 2.10 -14.26
C GLN A 368 11.07 0.78 -13.64
N SER A 369 11.34 0.53 -12.36
CA SER A 369 10.87 -0.68 -11.67
C SER A 369 9.34 -0.80 -11.68
N MET A 370 8.63 0.33 -11.58
CA MET A 370 7.16 0.33 -11.69
C MET A 370 6.68 0.01 -13.11
N ILE A 371 7.40 0.50 -14.13
CA ILE A 371 7.14 0.16 -15.54
C ILE A 371 7.38 -1.34 -15.75
N ASP A 372 8.50 -1.86 -15.28
CA ASP A 372 8.86 -3.28 -15.41
C ASP A 372 7.81 -4.18 -14.73
N TYR A 373 7.30 -3.77 -13.57
CA TYR A 373 6.16 -4.44 -12.93
C TYR A 373 4.92 -4.48 -13.84
N CYS A 374 4.61 -3.39 -14.53
CA CYS A 374 3.48 -3.34 -15.45
C CYS A 374 3.65 -4.22 -16.70
N PHE A 375 4.89 -4.58 -17.04
CA PHE A 375 5.22 -5.45 -18.18
C PHE A 375 5.69 -6.85 -17.75
N CYS A 376 5.67 -7.15 -16.45
CA CYS A 376 6.11 -8.41 -15.91
C CYS A 376 5.27 -9.58 -16.48
N SER A 377 5.91 -10.49 -17.17
CA SER A 377 5.31 -11.73 -17.72
C SER A 377 5.34 -12.89 -16.71
N THR A 378 6.13 -12.74 -15.64
CA THR A 378 6.19 -13.68 -14.53
C THR A 378 5.22 -13.28 -13.41
N CYS A 379 5.29 -13.94 -12.26
CA CYS A 379 4.43 -13.64 -11.13
C CYS A 379 4.57 -12.21 -10.61
N LEU A 380 3.51 -11.40 -10.68
CA LEU A 380 3.47 -10.02 -10.19
C LEU A 380 3.79 -9.92 -8.70
N ARG A 381 3.27 -10.84 -7.90
CA ARG A 381 3.53 -10.88 -6.46
C ARG A 381 5.00 -11.14 -6.17
N LYS A 382 5.61 -12.12 -6.83
CA LYS A 382 7.04 -12.42 -6.69
C LYS A 382 7.92 -11.23 -7.07
N TYR A 383 7.59 -10.54 -8.18
CA TYR A 383 8.30 -9.33 -8.59
C TYR A 383 8.26 -8.26 -7.48
N MET A 384 7.07 -8.00 -6.93
CA MET A 384 6.89 -6.99 -5.88
C MET A 384 7.66 -7.36 -4.60
N LEU A 385 7.60 -8.61 -4.17
CA LEU A 385 8.34 -9.10 -2.99
C LEU A 385 9.85 -8.98 -3.20
N ALA A 386 10.36 -9.36 -4.37
CA ALA A 386 11.78 -9.22 -4.72
C ALA A 386 12.25 -7.76 -4.74
N TYR A 387 11.39 -6.82 -5.17
CA TYR A 387 11.69 -5.39 -5.11
C TYR A 387 11.99 -4.91 -3.67
N PHE A 388 11.26 -5.42 -2.69
CA PHE A 388 11.49 -5.13 -1.27
C PHE A 388 12.58 -6.01 -0.63
N GLY A 389 13.24 -6.88 -1.41
CA GLY A 389 14.30 -7.75 -0.92
C GLY A 389 13.82 -9.07 -0.31
N GLU A 390 12.53 -9.39 -0.45
CA GLU A 390 11.98 -10.67 0.02
C GLU A 390 12.09 -11.74 -1.07
N ILE A 391 12.88 -12.79 -0.78
CA ILE A 391 13.06 -13.92 -1.69
C ILE A 391 12.09 -15.03 -1.30
N VAL A 392 11.25 -15.42 -2.23
CA VAL A 392 10.28 -16.51 -2.03
C VAL A 392 10.65 -17.74 -2.87
N PRO A 393 10.44 -18.96 -2.34
CA PRO A 393 10.86 -20.19 -3.03
C PRO A 393 9.93 -20.58 -4.18
N TRP A 394 8.68 -20.11 -4.17
CA TRP A 394 7.69 -20.44 -5.21
C TRP A 394 7.86 -19.56 -6.46
N LEU A 395 7.50 -20.12 -7.61
CA LEU A 395 7.55 -19.43 -8.91
C LEU A 395 6.25 -18.69 -9.23
N GLU A 396 5.11 -19.24 -8.81
CA GLU A 396 3.76 -18.75 -9.09
C GLU A 396 2.96 -18.63 -7.79
N CYS A 397 2.19 -17.55 -7.66
CA CYS A 397 1.37 -17.32 -6.48
C CYS A 397 -0.09 -17.78 -6.62
N SER A 398 -0.50 -18.22 -7.81
CA SER A 398 -1.89 -18.59 -8.17
C SER A 398 -2.95 -17.53 -7.83
N ASN A 399 -2.54 -16.30 -7.54
CA ASN A 399 -3.41 -15.18 -7.13
C ASN A 399 -2.99 -13.84 -7.75
N CYS A 400 -2.45 -13.84 -8.97
CA CYS A 400 -2.22 -12.61 -9.73
C CYS A 400 -2.59 -12.81 -11.19
N SER A 401 -2.78 -11.71 -11.93
CA SER A 401 -3.19 -11.80 -13.34
C SER A 401 -2.19 -12.60 -14.18
N SER A 402 -0.88 -12.45 -13.96
CA SER A 402 0.13 -13.17 -14.72
C SER A 402 0.11 -14.69 -14.46
N CYS A 403 -0.16 -15.14 -13.22
CA CYS A 403 -0.28 -16.56 -12.90
C CYS A 403 -1.62 -17.16 -13.33
N ASN A 404 -2.72 -16.37 -13.28
CA ASN A 404 -4.07 -16.85 -13.55
C ASN A 404 -4.52 -16.65 -15.00
N THR A 405 -3.77 -15.85 -15.80
CA THR A 405 -4.11 -15.67 -17.20
C THR A 405 -3.73 -16.96 -17.94
N LYS A 406 -4.75 -17.71 -18.32
CA LYS A 406 -4.65 -18.78 -19.34
C LYS A 406 -4.50 -18.16 -20.73
N GLY A 407 -3.62 -17.15 -20.86
CA GLY A 407 -3.24 -16.61 -22.15
C GLY A 407 -2.41 -17.65 -22.88
N GLU A 408 -2.63 -17.82 -24.19
CA GLU A 408 -1.70 -18.57 -25.02
C GLU A 408 -0.31 -17.97 -24.81
N ARG A 409 0.61 -18.77 -24.28
CA ARG A 409 2.02 -18.43 -24.33
C ARG A 409 2.42 -18.44 -25.80
N VAL A 410 2.71 -17.29 -26.32
CA VAL A 410 3.15 -17.15 -27.70
C VAL A 410 4.66 -17.17 -27.72
N ASN A 411 5.23 -18.04 -28.53
CA ASN A 411 6.67 -18.05 -28.78
C ASN A 411 7.03 -16.80 -29.58
N VAL A 412 7.74 -15.87 -28.96
CA VAL A 412 8.22 -14.61 -29.57
C VAL A 412 9.73 -14.61 -29.79
N THR A 413 10.33 -15.81 -29.89
CA THR A 413 11.78 -15.96 -30.08
C THR A 413 12.27 -15.31 -31.37
N LYS A 414 11.45 -15.31 -32.44
CA LYS A 414 11.77 -14.64 -33.69
C LYS A 414 11.88 -13.12 -33.50
N GLU A 415 10.90 -12.52 -32.87
CA GLU A 415 10.85 -11.10 -32.59
C GLU A 415 11.97 -10.68 -31.61
N ALA A 416 12.22 -11.48 -30.57
CA ALA A 416 13.31 -11.28 -29.62
C ALA A 416 14.68 -11.27 -30.34
N LYS A 417 14.97 -12.28 -31.17
CA LYS A 417 16.23 -12.35 -31.92
C LYS A 417 16.41 -11.16 -32.86
N ALA A 418 15.35 -10.70 -33.54
CA ALA A 418 15.41 -9.54 -34.41
C ALA A 418 15.73 -8.25 -33.63
N ILE A 419 15.06 -8.04 -32.51
CA ILE A 419 15.26 -6.88 -31.65
C ILE A 419 16.66 -6.89 -31.03
N PHE A 420 17.11 -8.05 -30.49
CA PHE A 420 18.44 -8.16 -29.87
C PHE A 420 19.57 -7.93 -30.88
N ARG A 421 19.45 -8.50 -32.08
CA ARG A 421 20.41 -8.24 -33.17
C ARG A 421 20.43 -6.78 -33.61
N ALA A 422 19.27 -6.10 -33.64
CA ALA A 422 19.21 -4.68 -33.97
C ALA A 422 19.93 -3.83 -32.90
N ILE A 423 19.78 -4.18 -31.63
CA ILE A 423 20.47 -3.49 -30.53
C ILE A 423 21.98 -3.67 -30.64
N ILE A 424 22.46 -4.91 -30.87
CA ILE A 424 23.89 -5.20 -31.04
C ILE A 424 24.44 -4.51 -32.31
N ALA A 425 23.74 -4.60 -33.43
CA ALA A 425 24.18 -4.01 -34.70
C ALA A 425 24.26 -2.48 -34.66
N THR A 426 23.55 -1.86 -33.71
CA THR A 426 23.59 -0.42 -33.46
C THR A 426 24.51 -0.04 -32.30
N GLU A 427 25.39 -0.96 -31.85
CA GLU A 427 26.36 -0.76 -30.78
C GLU A 427 25.71 -0.22 -29.49
N GLU A 428 24.46 -0.66 -29.20
CA GLU A 428 23.70 -0.29 -28.00
C GLU A 428 23.48 1.21 -27.81
N ARG A 429 23.47 1.99 -28.90
CA ARG A 429 23.37 3.47 -28.87
C ARG A 429 21.97 4.00 -28.90
N TYR A 430 20.95 3.17 -29.12
CA TYR A 430 19.59 3.65 -29.36
C TYR A 430 18.57 3.09 -28.38
N GLY A 431 17.50 3.85 -28.18
CA GLY A 431 16.36 3.45 -27.36
C GLY A 431 15.26 2.75 -28.17
N ALA A 432 14.21 2.31 -27.46
CA ALA A 432 13.13 1.50 -27.99
C ALA A 432 12.46 2.05 -29.26
N SER A 433 12.30 3.36 -29.37
CA SER A 433 11.66 3.97 -30.56
C SER A 433 12.50 3.79 -31.83
N MET A 434 13.82 3.99 -31.72
CA MET A 434 14.69 3.85 -32.88
C MET A 434 14.85 2.36 -33.27
N ILE A 435 15.02 1.47 -32.29
CA ILE A 435 15.08 0.03 -32.53
C ILE A 435 13.78 -0.47 -33.18
N SER A 436 12.61 0.00 -32.71
CA SER A 436 11.32 -0.32 -33.32
C SER A 436 11.26 0.11 -34.78
N SER A 437 11.66 1.35 -35.09
CA SER A 437 11.66 1.85 -36.47
C SER A 437 12.62 1.08 -37.38
N ILE A 438 13.80 0.67 -36.89
CA ILE A 438 14.77 -0.14 -37.64
C ILE A 438 14.18 -1.51 -37.99
N VAL A 439 13.69 -2.27 -37.02
CA VAL A 439 13.18 -3.63 -37.26
C VAL A 439 11.89 -3.63 -38.07
N ARG A 440 11.15 -2.52 -38.13
CA ARG A 440 9.98 -2.32 -38.99
C ARG A 440 10.31 -1.84 -40.39
N GLY A 441 11.53 -1.39 -40.63
CA GLY A 441 11.94 -0.88 -41.94
C GLY A 441 11.40 0.54 -42.21
N GLU A 442 11.19 1.37 -41.20
CA GLU A 442 10.76 2.76 -41.36
C GLU A 442 11.94 3.61 -41.86
N ARG A 443 11.85 4.12 -43.09
CA ARG A 443 12.84 5.05 -43.63
C ARG A 443 12.55 6.48 -43.18
N THR A 444 13.31 6.92 -42.20
CA THR A 444 13.31 8.32 -41.73
C THR A 444 14.65 8.97 -42.06
N ASP A 445 14.71 10.27 -42.22
CA ASP A 445 15.96 11.00 -42.46
C ASP A 445 17.07 10.64 -41.47
N ARG A 446 16.70 10.39 -40.23
CA ARG A 446 17.64 10.01 -39.17
C ARG A 446 18.22 8.60 -39.37
N ILE A 447 17.40 7.65 -39.80
CA ILE A 447 17.82 6.28 -40.08
C ILE A 447 18.72 6.24 -41.31
N THR A 448 18.33 6.91 -42.39
CA THR A 448 19.08 6.94 -43.64
C THR A 448 20.42 7.66 -43.47
N ARG A 449 20.45 8.82 -42.79
CA ARG A 449 21.72 9.53 -42.51
C ARG A 449 22.70 8.75 -41.64
N ALA A 450 22.19 7.90 -40.74
CA ALA A 450 22.99 7.04 -39.89
C ALA A 450 23.36 5.70 -40.52
N GLY A 451 22.93 5.44 -41.78
CA GLY A 451 23.20 4.18 -42.47
C GLY A 451 22.52 2.93 -41.87
N LEU A 452 21.49 3.14 -41.06
CA LEU A 452 20.83 2.06 -40.32
C LEU A 452 19.84 1.25 -41.18
N ASP A 453 19.48 1.76 -42.34
CA ASP A 453 18.68 1.08 -43.36
C ASP A 453 19.47 0.01 -44.15
N ALA A 454 20.79 -0.02 -43.99
CA ALA A 454 21.65 -1.05 -44.54
C ALA A 454 21.84 -2.28 -43.62
N LEU A 455 21.31 -2.23 -42.39
CA LEU A 455 21.42 -3.33 -41.42
C LEU A 455 20.61 -4.55 -41.88
N SER A 456 21.14 -5.76 -41.72
CA SER A 456 20.48 -7.03 -42.09
C SER A 456 19.14 -7.27 -41.36
N VAL A 457 18.93 -6.57 -40.26
CA VAL A 457 17.70 -6.62 -39.45
C VAL A 457 16.67 -5.55 -39.82
N PHE A 458 17.03 -4.66 -40.78
CA PHE A 458 16.12 -3.59 -41.23
C PHE A 458 14.90 -4.17 -41.93
N GLY A 459 13.69 -3.82 -41.40
CA GLY A 459 12.44 -4.32 -41.96
C GLY A 459 12.09 -5.78 -41.64
N TYR A 460 12.86 -6.44 -40.77
CA TYR A 460 12.65 -7.87 -40.47
C TYR A 460 11.31 -8.16 -39.77
N LEU A 461 10.74 -7.17 -39.09
CA LEU A 461 9.43 -7.21 -38.40
C LEU A 461 8.46 -6.16 -38.97
N SER A 462 8.47 -5.98 -40.33
CA SER A 462 7.60 -4.99 -40.99
C SER A 462 6.10 -5.25 -40.82
N ASP A 463 5.72 -6.49 -40.55
CA ASP A 463 4.37 -6.96 -40.29
C ASP A 463 3.90 -6.72 -38.85
N VAL A 464 4.82 -6.37 -37.94
CA VAL A 464 4.51 -6.15 -36.51
C VAL A 464 4.31 -4.64 -36.22
N GLY A 465 3.27 -4.30 -35.47
CA GLY A 465 2.95 -2.91 -35.16
C GLY A 465 3.97 -2.24 -34.22
N ASP A 466 4.22 -0.93 -34.39
CA ASP A 466 5.16 -0.15 -33.54
C ASP A 466 4.87 -0.29 -32.04
N LYS A 467 3.59 -0.24 -31.67
CA LYS A 467 3.16 -0.40 -30.27
C LYS A 467 3.47 -1.80 -29.72
N GLU A 468 3.33 -2.80 -30.57
CA GLU A 468 3.60 -4.19 -30.21
C GLU A 468 5.09 -4.42 -29.99
N ILE A 469 5.95 -3.96 -30.93
CA ILE A 469 7.40 -4.05 -30.78
C ILE A 469 7.90 -3.31 -29.54
N LYS A 470 7.41 -2.09 -29.30
CA LYS A 470 7.75 -1.35 -28.07
C LYS A 470 7.26 -2.08 -26.82
N GLY A 471 6.11 -2.74 -26.88
CA GLY A 471 5.60 -3.60 -25.81
C GLY A 471 6.53 -4.79 -25.54
N LEU A 472 6.97 -5.50 -26.58
CA LEU A 472 7.93 -6.59 -26.46
C LEU A 472 9.27 -6.12 -25.88
N ILE A 473 9.79 -4.98 -26.33
CA ILE A 473 11.03 -4.42 -25.78
C ILE A 473 10.89 -4.18 -24.27
N GLN A 474 9.76 -3.61 -23.82
CA GLN A 474 9.53 -3.39 -22.38
C GLN A 474 9.41 -4.73 -21.62
N GLN A 475 8.76 -5.73 -22.21
CA GLN A 475 8.71 -7.07 -21.62
C GLN A 475 10.10 -7.70 -21.50
N PHE A 476 10.94 -7.56 -22.53
CA PHE A 476 12.32 -8.06 -22.50
C PHE A 476 13.18 -7.33 -21.45
N VAL A 477 12.94 -6.05 -21.22
CA VAL A 477 13.57 -5.32 -20.11
C VAL A 477 13.07 -5.85 -18.76
N ALA A 478 11.77 -6.01 -18.59
CA ALA A 478 11.16 -6.52 -17.36
C ALA A 478 11.58 -7.99 -17.06
N SER A 479 11.77 -8.80 -18.10
CA SER A 479 12.22 -10.21 -18.01
C SER A 479 13.75 -10.36 -17.92
N GLY A 480 14.49 -9.24 -17.93
CA GLY A 480 15.94 -9.23 -17.76
C GLY A 480 16.77 -9.64 -18.99
N TYR A 481 16.15 -9.78 -20.17
CA TYR A 481 16.88 -10.00 -21.44
C TYR A 481 17.56 -8.73 -21.93
N LEU A 482 16.97 -7.57 -21.65
CA LEU A 482 17.51 -6.26 -22.00
C LEU A 482 17.73 -5.42 -20.75
N ARG A 483 18.66 -4.47 -20.84
CA ARG A 483 18.79 -3.36 -19.87
C ARG A 483 18.46 -2.07 -20.59
N SER A 484 17.81 -1.16 -19.86
CA SER A 484 17.58 0.20 -20.30
C SER A 484 18.46 1.13 -19.47
N SER A 485 19.25 1.99 -20.10
CA SER A 485 20.04 3.00 -19.39
C SER A 485 19.14 4.01 -18.70
N MET A 486 19.67 4.65 -17.67
CA MET A 486 19.01 5.73 -16.94
C MET A 486 19.16 7.05 -17.69
N GLY A 487 18.13 7.90 -17.63
CA GLY A 487 18.21 9.27 -18.15
C GLY A 487 17.06 9.66 -19.07
N LYS A 488 17.17 10.87 -19.61
CA LYS A 488 16.16 11.49 -20.50
C LYS A 488 15.97 10.69 -21.80
N TYR A 489 17.04 10.14 -22.33
CA TYR A 489 17.09 9.36 -23.57
C TYR A 489 17.66 7.97 -23.28
N PRO A 490 16.86 7.03 -22.72
CA PRO A 490 17.35 5.71 -22.40
C PRO A 490 17.77 4.93 -23.65
N VAL A 491 18.93 4.30 -23.59
CA VAL A 491 19.42 3.37 -24.61
C VAL A 491 19.29 1.94 -24.11
N LEU A 492 19.20 0.98 -25.04
CA LEU A 492 19.02 -0.43 -24.74
C LEU A 492 20.35 -1.18 -24.89
N SER A 493 20.62 -2.09 -23.98
CA SER A 493 21.73 -3.04 -24.06
C SER A 493 21.24 -4.47 -23.83
N VAL A 494 21.97 -5.44 -24.40
CA VAL A 494 21.66 -6.87 -24.23
C VAL A 494 22.30 -7.40 -22.95
N THR A 495 21.72 -8.48 -22.42
CA THR A 495 22.25 -9.20 -21.24
C THR A 495 22.70 -10.59 -21.63
N ALA A 496 23.40 -11.30 -20.74
CA ALA A 496 23.76 -12.71 -20.95
C ALA A 496 22.53 -13.59 -21.28
N GLY A 497 21.35 -13.28 -20.73
CA GLY A 497 20.12 -13.99 -21.07
C GLY A 497 19.67 -13.79 -22.52
N ALA A 498 19.91 -12.62 -23.11
CA ALA A 498 19.65 -12.39 -24.54
C ALA A 498 20.66 -13.12 -25.44
N GLU A 499 21.92 -13.23 -25.01
CA GLU A 499 22.95 -13.98 -25.73
C GLU A 499 22.60 -15.48 -25.82
N GLU A 500 22.06 -16.07 -24.74
CA GLU A 500 21.55 -17.47 -24.77
C GLU A 500 20.42 -17.66 -25.78
N VAL A 501 19.52 -16.68 -25.92
CA VAL A 501 18.44 -16.70 -26.91
C VAL A 501 19.01 -16.58 -28.33
N LEU A 502 19.98 -15.69 -28.54
CA LEU A 502 20.64 -15.51 -29.84
C LEU A 502 21.39 -16.75 -30.25
N ALA A 503 22.06 -17.44 -29.33
CA ALA A 503 22.75 -18.71 -29.54
C ALA A 503 21.79 -19.89 -29.80
N GLY A 504 20.48 -19.72 -29.54
CA GLY A 504 19.48 -20.78 -29.75
C GLY A 504 19.35 -21.75 -28.57
N HIS A 505 19.99 -21.47 -27.45
CA HIS A 505 19.93 -22.31 -26.25
C HIS A 505 18.66 -22.07 -25.42
N LYS A 506 17.94 -20.96 -25.68
CA LYS A 506 16.74 -20.58 -24.95
C LYS A 506 15.69 -19.99 -25.89
N GLU A 507 14.43 -20.37 -25.65
CA GLU A 507 13.28 -19.77 -26.31
C GLU A 507 12.67 -18.70 -25.42
N VAL A 508 11.99 -17.73 -26.03
CA VAL A 508 11.28 -16.67 -25.36
C VAL A 508 9.79 -16.86 -25.55
N GLU A 509 9.09 -17.13 -24.47
CA GLU A 509 7.64 -17.20 -24.44
C GLU A 509 7.08 -15.97 -23.70
N GLU A 510 6.12 -15.31 -24.31
CA GLU A 510 5.42 -14.18 -23.71
C GLU A 510 3.91 -14.47 -23.63
N ILE A 511 3.29 -13.99 -22.57
CA ILE A 511 1.85 -14.09 -22.44
C ILE A 511 1.23 -12.97 -23.28
N ARG A 512 0.57 -13.32 -24.39
CA ARG A 512 -0.30 -12.37 -25.10
C ARG A 512 -1.47 -12.03 -24.21
N GLN A 513 -1.39 -10.89 -23.51
CA GLN A 513 -2.56 -10.34 -22.85
C GLN A 513 -3.49 -9.76 -23.93
N GLU A 514 -4.63 -10.39 -24.13
CA GLU A 514 -5.68 -9.77 -24.92
C GLU A 514 -6.02 -8.39 -24.32
N VAL A 515 -5.94 -7.36 -25.14
CA VAL A 515 -6.51 -6.05 -24.81
C VAL A 515 -8.01 -6.28 -24.66
N ILE A 516 -8.50 -6.41 -23.44
CA ILE A 516 -9.93 -6.57 -23.17
C ILE A 516 -10.62 -5.29 -23.64
N VAL A 517 -11.09 -5.31 -24.88
CA VAL A 517 -12.02 -4.32 -25.41
C VAL A 517 -13.42 -4.77 -24.98
N PRO A 518 -14.11 -4.06 -24.11
CA PRO A 518 -15.50 -4.40 -23.77
C PRO A 518 -16.32 -4.38 -25.06
N SER A 519 -16.73 -5.53 -25.59
CA SER A 519 -17.56 -5.59 -26.78
C SER A 519 -18.98 -5.19 -26.40
N ARG A 520 -19.51 -4.17 -27.04
CA ARG A 520 -20.94 -3.86 -27.09
C ARG A 520 -21.65 -4.88 -27.97
N LYS A 521 -22.12 -5.95 -27.43
CA LYS A 521 -23.07 -6.96 -27.92
C LYS A 521 -22.51 -8.38 -27.75
N THR A 522 -23.01 -9.06 -26.73
CA THR A 522 -23.80 -10.30 -26.92
C THR A 522 -24.22 -10.83 -25.57
N LYS A 523 -25.52 -10.99 -25.39
CA LYS A 523 -26.10 -11.93 -24.43
C LYS A 523 -25.65 -13.32 -24.85
N LYS A 524 -24.66 -13.89 -24.18
CA LYS A 524 -24.53 -15.32 -23.90
C LYS A 524 -23.33 -15.49 -22.98
N SER A 525 -23.60 -16.05 -21.83
CA SER A 525 -22.70 -16.50 -20.80
C SER A 525 -21.55 -17.32 -21.36
N ALA A 526 -20.33 -16.78 -21.33
CA ALA A 526 -19.15 -17.61 -21.15
C ALA A 526 -18.80 -17.50 -19.65
N SER A 527 -19.23 -18.50 -18.91
CA SER A 527 -18.78 -18.74 -17.56
C SER A 527 -17.29 -19.02 -17.60
N ILE A 528 -16.48 -18.01 -17.29
CA ILE A 528 -15.12 -18.24 -16.83
C ILE A 528 -15.29 -19.01 -15.53
N SER A 529 -14.96 -20.30 -15.55
CA SER A 529 -14.93 -21.14 -14.38
C SER A 529 -13.91 -20.54 -13.41
N ARG A 530 -14.40 -19.73 -12.49
CA ARG A 530 -13.67 -19.41 -11.27
C ARG A 530 -13.47 -20.73 -10.54
N SER A 531 -12.21 -21.06 -10.23
CA SER A 531 -11.96 -21.98 -9.14
C SER A 531 -12.76 -21.46 -7.94
N GLU A 532 -13.74 -22.21 -7.52
CA GLU A 532 -14.59 -21.92 -6.37
C GLU A 532 -13.75 -21.90 -5.10
N VAL A 533 -13.16 -20.73 -4.79
CA VAL A 533 -12.96 -20.38 -3.39
C VAL A 533 -14.37 -20.11 -2.87
N PRO A 534 -14.84 -20.78 -1.83
CA PRO A 534 -16.20 -20.62 -1.33
C PRO A 534 -16.44 -19.16 -1.01
N ARG A 535 -17.29 -18.47 -1.78
CA ARG A 535 -17.91 -17.21 -1.39
C ARG A 535 -18.95 -17.52 -0.31
N SER A 536 -18.47 -17.99 0.85
CA SER A 536 -19.30 -18.20 2.03
C SER A 536 -19.50 -16.86 2.72
N GLY A 537 -20.49 -16.12 2.30
CA GLY A 537 -20.84 -14.82 2.88
C GLY A 537 -21.95 -14.08 2.13
N SER A 538 -22.37 -14.57 0.96
CA SER A 538 -23.52 -14.01 0.19
C SER A 538 -24.87 -14.60 0.62
N GLY A 539 -24.95 -15.29 1.77
CA GLY A 539 -26.21 -15.73 2.35
C GLY A 539 -26.97 -14.53 2.94
N GLY A 540 -28.28 -14.55 2.88
CA GLY A 540 -29.14 -13.48 3.39
C GLY A 540 -28.83 -13.09 4.85
N LEU A 541 -28.31 -14.02 5.68
CA LEU A 541 -27.92 -13.72 7.06
C LEU A 541 -26.71 -12.77 7.15
N PHE A 542 -25.68 -12.94 6.31
CA PHE A 542 -24.54 -11.99 6.31
C PHE A 542 -24.99 -10.55 6.01
N GLU A 543 -25.82 -10.38 4.99
CA GLU A 543 -26.32 -9.05 4.63
C GLU A 543 -27.27 -8.49 5.72
N HIS A 544 -28.06 -9.34 6.36
CA HIS A 544 -28.88 -8.97 7.52
C HIS A 544 -28.01 -8.47 8.68
N LEU A 545 -26.94 -9.19 9.04
CA LEU A 545 -26.01 -8.78 10.09
C LEU A 545 -25.23 -7.52 9.72
N ARG A 546 -24.91 -7.33 8.43
CA ARG A 546 -24.26 -6.11 7.93
C ARG A 546 -25.16 -4.89 8.07
N GLN A 547 -26.45 -5.02 7.76
CA GLN A 547 -27.44 -3.95 7.97
C GLN A 547 -27.65 -3.66 9.46
N HIS A 548 -27.76 -4.69 10.29
CA HIS A 548 -27.85 -4.55 11.74
C HIS A 548 -26.63 -3.80 12.31
N ARG A 549 -25.41 -4.20 11.90
CA ARG A 549 -24.17 -3.50 12.26
C ARG A 549 -24.21 -2.02 11.84
N LYS A 550 -24.68 -1.72 10.63
CA LYS A 550 -24.76 -0.33 10.11
C LYS A 550 -25.75 0.51 10.94
N GLN A 551 -26.89 -0.03 11.34
CA GLN A 551 -27.86 0.64 12.20
C GLN A 551 -27.26 0.92 13.58
N LEU A 552 -26.65 -0.08 14.21
CA LEU A 552 -26.01 0.04 15.51
C LEU A 552 -24.85 1.06 15.48
N ALA A 553 -24.05 1.04 14.43
CA ALA A 553 -22.95 1.98 14.21
C ALA A 553 -23.45 3.44 14.10
N SER A 554 -24.57 3.65 13.39
CA SER A 554 -25.20 4.97 13.29
C SER A 554 -25.71 5.48 14.65
N GLN A 555 -26.33 4.61 15.45
CA GLN A 555 -26.80 4.96 16.80
C GLN A 555 -25.67 5.34 17.74
N LEU A 556 -24.54 4.66 17.62
CA LEU A 556 -23.36 4.86 18.48
C LEU A 556 -22.39 5.91 17.92
N SER A 557 -22.66 6.47 16.73
CA SER A 557 -21.78 7.43 16.04
C SER A 557 -20.35 6.90 15.84
N VAL A 558 -20.21 5.60 15.56
CA VAL A 558 -18.93 4.95 15.26
C VAL A 558 -18.95 4.29 13.88
N PRO A 559 -17.82 4.19 13.16
CA PRO A 559 -17.74 3.45 11.90
C PRO A 559 -18.13 1.99 12.07
N PRO A 560 -18.89 1.38 11.12
CA PRO A 560 -19.39 0.01 11.24
C PRO A 560 -18.30 -1.05 11.48
N TYR A 561 -17.14 -0.93 10.84
CA TYR A 561 -16.04 -1.87 10.98
C TYR A 561 -15.38 -1.87 12.38
N ILE A 562 -15.59 -0.83 13.17
CA ILE A 562 -15.11 -0.77 14.57
C ILE A 562 -15.92 -1.72 15.46
N ILE A 563 -17.21 -1.88 15.19
CA ILE A 563 -18.06 -2.83 15.93
C ILE A 563 -17.53 -4.25 15.66
N PHE A 564 -17.68 -4.74 14.44
CA PHE A 564 -17.08 -5.99 13.98
C PHE A 564 -16.63 -5.87 12.53
N PRO A 565 -15.44 -6.40 12.15
CA PRO A 565 -15.02 -6.50 10.75
C PRO A 565 -15.91 -7.50 9.98
N ASP A 566 -15.90 -7.44 8.65
CA ASP A 566 -16.70 -8.31 7.80
C ASP A 566 -16.36 -9.79 8.02
N THR A 567 -15.11 -10.13 8.34
CA THR A 567 -14.69 -11.50 8.68
C THR A 567 -15.45 -12.07 9.86
N VAL A 568 -15.65 -11.28 10.92
CA VAL A 568 -16.45 -11.70 12.08
C VAL A 568 -17.91 -11.89 11.68
N LEU A 569 -18.48 -11.03 10.84
CA LEU A 569 -19.86 -11.21 10.36
C LEU A 569 -20.01 -12.45 9.49
N ILE A 570 -19.01 -12.80 8.69
CA ILE A 570 -18.98 -14.03 7.90
C ILE A 570 -18.97 -15.25 8.84
N ASP A 571 -18.11 -15.23 9.85
CA ASP A 571 -18.03 -16.31 10.83
C ASP A 571 -19.35 -16.44 11.63
N LEU A 572 -19.95 -15.31 12.03
CA LEU A 572 -21.27 -15.30 12.69
C LEU A 572 -22.37 -15.90 11.79
N ALA A 573 -22.36 -15.56 10.51
CA ALA A 573 -23.35 -16.06 9.56
C ALA A 573 -23.19 -17.57 9.30
N ASN A 574 -21.97 -18.09 9.33
CA ASN A 574 -21.65 -19.50 9.13
C ASN A 574 -21.91 -20.33 10.39
N ILE A 575 -21.44 -19.87 11.55
CA ILE A 575 -21.47 -20.61 12.83
C ILE A 575 -22.87 -20.51 13.46
N ARG A 576 -23.55 -19.35 13.31
CA ARG A 576 -24.87 -19.05 13.90
C ARG A 576 -24.89 -19.34 15.41
N PRO A 577 -24.06 -18.66 16.21
CA PRO A 577 -23.98 -18.89 17.65
C PRO A 577 -25.33 -18.63 18.31
N LYS A 578 -25.66 -19.44 19.32
CA LYS A 578 -26.90 -19.33 20.11
C LYS A 578 -26.69 -18.74 21.47
N THR A 579 -25.43 -18.75 21.96
CA THR A 579 -25.06 -18.27 23.30
C THR A 579 -23.91 -17.26 23.23
N LEU A 580 -23.78 -16.42 24.26
CA LEU A 580 -22.63 -15.49 24.37
C LEU A 580 -21.30 -16.23 24.46
N GLY A 581 -21.28 -17.45 25.04
CA GLY A 581 -20.08 -18.28 25.08
C GLY A 581 -19.63 -18.72 23.68
N GLU A 582 -20.55 -19.22 22.86
CA GLU A 582 -20.28 -19.57 21.47
C GLU A 582 -19.84 -18.35 20.64
N PHE A 583 -20.49 -17.21 20.88
CA PHE A 583 -20.16 -15.95 20.21
C PHE A 583 -18.73 -15.48 20.59
N GLY A 584 -18.36 -15.57 21.86
CA GLY A 584 -17.04 -15.17 22.36
C GLY A 584 -15.87 -16.02 21.83
N ASN A 585 -16.16 -17.25 21.36
CA ASN A 585 -15.16 -18.12 20.74
C ASN A 585 -14.81 -17.74 19.28
N ILE A 586 -15.55 -16.80 18.70
CA ILE A 586 -15.31 -16.36 17.32
C ILE A 586 -14.07 -15.44 17.29
N LYS A 587 -13.13 -15.75 16.41
CA LYS A 587 -11.89 -14.98 16.25
C LYS A 587 -12.18 -13.52 15.95
N GLY A 588 -11.63 -12.59 16.74
CA GLY A 588 -11.85 -11.16 16.59
C GLY A 588 -12.98 -10.59 17.44
N VAL A 589 -13.61 -11.42 18.29
CA VAL A 589 -14.58 -11.00 19.30
C VAL A 589 -13.89 -10.95 20.66
N GLY A 590 -13.47 -9.76 21.09
CA GLY A 590 -12.91 -9.55 22.42
C GLY A 590 -14.02 -9.37 23.47
N GLU A 591 -13.69 -9.58 24.75
CA GLU A 591 -14.65 -9.46 25.89
C GLU A 591 -15.41 -8.15 25.93
N ALA A 592 -14.74 -7.03 25.68
CA ALA A 592 -15.37 -5.71 25.67
C ALA A 592 -16.44 -5.60 24.57
N LYS A 593 -16.13 -6.09 23.35
CA LYS A 593 -17.07 -6.11 22.23
C LYS A 593 -18.21 -7.11 22.42
N LEU A 594 -17.89 -8.29 22.99
CA LEU A 594 -18.88 -9.29 23.35
C LEU A 594 -19.90 -8.73 24.34
N LYS A 595 -19.42 -8.09 25.42
CA LYS A 595 -20.28 -7.47 26.44
C LYS A 595 -21.12 -6.34 25.87
N LYS A 596 -20.54 -5.53 24.97
CA LYS A 596 -21.21 -4.33 24.42
C LYS A 596 -22.20 -4.66 23.30
N TYR A 597 -21.88 -5.63 22.44
CA TYR A 597 -22.62 -5.88 21.20
C TYR A 597 -23.19 -7.29 21.07
N GLY A 598 -22.66 -8.27 21.84
CA GLY A 598 -22.96 -9.69 21.65
C GLY A 598 -24.45 -10.03 21.71
N LEU A 599 -25.20 -9.51 22.69
CA LEU A 599 -26.64 -9.75 22.82
C LEU A 599 -27.42 -9.26 21.61
N SER A 600 -27.15 -8.05 21.13
CA SER A 600 -27.83 -7.45 19.99
C SER A 600 -27.63 -8.25 18.71
N PHE A 601 -26.41 -8.81 18.50
CA PHE A 601 -26.14 -9.64 17.33
C PHE A 601 -26.74 -11.06 17.46
N LEU A 602 -26.79 -11.65 18.66
CA LEU A 602 -27.49 -12.92 18.89
C LEU A 602 -29.00 -12.79 18.60
N GLU A 603 -29.59 -11.68 19.02
CA GLU A 603 -30.99 -11.36 18.70
C GLU A 603 -31.20 -11.25 17.18
N ALA A 604 -30.32 -10.52 16.50
CA ALA A 604 -30.38 -10.39 15.03
C ALA A 604 -30.22 -11.73 14.31
N ILE A 605 -29.35 -12.63 14.81
CA ILE A 605 -29.21 -14.00 14.27
C ILE A 605 -30.52 -14.82 14.50
N SER A 606 -31.12 -14.72 15.70
CA SER A 606 -32.29 -15.48 16.06
C SER A 606 -33.58 -15.03 15.30
N GLN A 607 -33.66 -13.75 14.97
CA GLN A 607 -34.77 -13.13 14.25
C GLN A 607 -34.70 -13.38 12.74
N TYR A 608 -33.57 -13.79 12.21
CA TYR A 608 -33.40 -14.02 10.79
C TYR A 608 -34.16 -15.30 10.37
N LYS A 609 -35.25 -15.11 9.60
CA LYS A 609 -36.04 -16.16 8.99
C LYS A 609 -35.65 -16.31 7.51
N GLY A 610 -34.55 -17.02 7.26
CA GLY A 610 -34.05 -17.27 5.91
C GLY A 610 -33.92 -18.73 5.60
#